data_e5bb49def6a476bbeef194d8cfdd4264
#
_entry.id   e5bb49def6a476bbeef194d8cfdd4264
#
_cell.length_a   1.000
_cell.length_b   1.000
_cell.length_c   1.000
_cell.angle_alpha   90.00
_cell.angle_beta   90.00
_cell.angle_gamma   90.00
#
_symmetry.space_group_name_H-M   'P 1'
#
loop_
_entity.id
_entity.type
_entity.pdbx_description
1 polymer ?
#
loop_
_entity_poly.entity_id
_entity_poly.type
_entity_poly.pdbx_seq_one_letter_code
_entity_poly.pdbx_strand_id
1 'polypeptide(L)'
;MERYNLDANALLFIKALLILQDEKDEQIFIDILELFHQLDKSIEDLFKYLKDKEIILKSFKTPKTGESFNPYTIPLNKNFLKTYYKASFKLGQELFEEYPKFAIIQGNMVSLRGVAKKFDSLEDAYKAYSRKIGNNPETHNHIIELIKWAKEHNILNCTLATFIVDEKWNDLDAMKNGDNDSIINYDAVKLI
;
A
#
# COMPACT_ATOMS: atom_id res chain seq x y z
N MET A 1 -3.80 -14.55 -1.36
CA MET A 1 -2.54 -15.02 -2.02
C MET A 1 -2.42 -16.55 -2.03
N GLU A 2 -3.01 -17.27 -1.10
CA GLU A 2 -3.05 -18.75 -1.06
C GLU A 2 -3.51 -19.41 -2.38
N ARG A 3 -4.43 -18.78 -3.11
CA ARG A 3 -4.93 -19.31 -4.39
C ARG A 3 -3.84 -19.52 -5.44
N TYR A 4 -2.77 -18.73 -5.43
CA TYR A 4 -1.72 -18.80 -6.45
C TYR A 4 -0.48 -19.56 -6.00
N ASN A 5 -0.32 -19.81 -4.70
CA ASN A 5 0.81 -20.51 -4.09
C ASN A 5 2.16 -20.13 -4.73
N LEU A 6 2.51 -18.85 -4.63
CA LEU A 6 3.69 -18.27 -5.27
C LEU A 6 4.93 -18.52 -4.43
N ASP A 7 6.04 -18.82 -5.10
CA ASP A 7 7.33 -18.78 -4.43
C ASP A 7 7.78 -17.34 -4.08
N ALA A 8 8.77 -17.21 -3.22
CA ALA A 8 9.24 -15.92 -2.73
C ALA A 8 9.79 -15.03 -3.85
N ASN A 9 10.45 -15.59 -4.85
CA ASN A 9 11.03 -14.85 -5.97
C ASN A 9 9.92 -14.29 -6.87
N ALA A 10 8.94 -15.11 -7.24
CA ALA A 10 7.79 -14.68 -8.01
C ALA A 10 7.01 -13.59 -7.29
N LEU A 11 6.83 -13.73 -5.96
CA LEU A 11 6.17 -12.71 -5.16
C LEU A 11 6.93 -11.39 -5.13
N LEU A 12 8.27 -11.44 -4.98
CA LEU A 12 9.14 -10.27 -4.99
C LEU A 12 9.07 -9.56 -6.34
N PHE A 13 9.19 -10.31 -7.44
CA PHE A 13 9.10 -9.75 -8.79
C PHE A 13 7.74 -9.09 -9.06
N ILE A 14 6.64 -9.73 -8.67
CA ILE A 14 5.30 -9.17 -8.84
C ILE A 14 5.13 -7.88 -8.03
N LYS A 15 5.61 -7.85 -6.78
CA LYS A 15 5.58 -6.64 -5.96
C LYS A 15 6.36 -5.50 -6.61
N ALA A 16 7.57 -5.76 -7.09
CA ALA A 16 8.37 -4.78 -7.80
C ALA A 16 7.68 -4.28 -9.07
N LEU A 17 7.10 -5.20 -9.85
CA LEU A 17 6.37 -4.86 -11.06
C LEU A 17 5.15 -3.97 -10.78
N LEU A 18 4.42 -4.25 -9.70
CA LEU A 18 3.28 -3.43 -9.28
C LEU A 18 3.71 -2.05 -8.79
N ILE A 19 4.79 -1.95 -8.02
CA ILE A 19 5.36 -0.66 -7.60
C ILE A 19 5.78 0.13 -8.82
N LEU A 20 6.52 -0.47 -9.74
CA LEU A 20 6.96 0.18 -10.97
C LEU A 20 5.78 0.71 -11.80
N GLN A 21 4.77 -0.12 -12.04
CA GLN A 21 3.62 0.26 -12.88
C GLN A 21 2.74 1.34 -12.23
N ASP A 22 2.63 1.32 -10.91
CA ASP A 22 1.77 2.24 -10.14
C ASP A 22 2.51 3.54 -9.75
N GLU A 23 3.77 3.46 -9.32
CA GLU A 23 4.54 4.57 -8.75
C GLU A 23 5.64 5.08 -9.69
N LYS A 24 5.90 4.36 -10.79
CA LYS A 24 6.99 4.65 -11.75
C LYS A 24 8.38 4.67 -11.10
N ASP A 25 8.57 3.94 -10.02
CA ASP A 25 9.85 3.77 -9.36
C ASP A 25 10.68 2.70 -10.09
N GLU A 26 11.53 3.16 -11.01
CA GLU A 26 12.38 2.28 -11.82
C GLU A 26 13.51 1.66 -10.99
N GLN A 27 13.98 2.33 -9.94
CA GLN A 27 15.13 1.87 -9.17
C GLN A 27 14.83 0.55 -8.44
N ILE A 28 13.68 0.44 -7.78
CA ILE A 28 13.26 -0.81 -7.11
C ILE A 28 13.21 -1.98 -8.11
N PHE A 29 12.74 -1.72 -9.34
CA PHE A 29 12.66 -2.79 -10.34
C PHE A 29 14.05 -3.23 -10.82
N ILE A 30 14.96 -2.26 -11.04
CA ILE A 30 16.36 -2.53 -11.41
C ILE A 30 17.04 -3.34 -10.32
N ASP A 31 16.96 -2.92 -9.05
CA ASP A 31 17.58 -3.59 -7.92
C ASP A 31 17.12 -5.06 -7.80
N ILE A 32 15.85 -5.32 -8.10
CA ILE A 32 15.31 -6.68 -8.07
C ILE A 32 15.81 -7.51 -9.26
N LEU A 33 15.91 -6.94 -10.44
CA LEU A 33 16.52 -7.64 -11.60
C LEU A 33 17.98 -7.99 -11.35
N GLU A 34 18.75 -7.08 -10.76
CA GLU A 34 20.14 -7.32 -10.36
C GLU A 34 20.25 -8.44 -9.33
N LEU A 35 19.35 -8.45 -8.33
CA LEU A 35 19.28 -9.54 -7.35
C LEU A 35 18.98 -10.90 -8.02
N PHE A 36 18.04 -10.95 -8.96
CA PHE A 36 17.78 -12.19 -9.72
C PHE A 36 19.00 -12.64 -10.52
N HIS A 37 19.74 -11.73 -11.12
CA HIS A 37 20.98 -12.04 -11.83
C HIS A 37 22.05 -12.61 -10.88
N GLN A 38 22.22 -12.00 -9.70
CA GLN A 38 23.16 -12.48 -8.69
C GLN A 38 22.78 -13.88 -8.15
N LEU A 39 21.51 -14.20 -8.12
CA LEU A 39 21.00 -15.51 -7.69
C LEU A 39 21.00 -16.57 -8.81
N ASP A 40 21.56 -16.25 -9.98
CA ASP A 40 21.56 -17.11 -11.18
C ASP A 40 20.16 -17.63 -11.55
N LYS A 41 19.15 -16.76 -11.38
CA LYS A 41 17.76 -17.09 -11.68
C LYS A 41 17.44 -16.70 -13.12
N SER A 42 16.91 -17.64 -13.87
CA SER A 42 16.46 -17.38 -15.24
C SER A 42 15.18 -16.53 -15.21
N ILE A 43 15.27 -15.34 -15.81
CA ILE A 43 14.08 -14.48 -16.03
C ILE A 43 13.08 -15.19 -16.94
N GLU A 44 13.54 -15.97 -17.90
CA GLU A 44 12.68 -16.74 -18.80
C GLU A 44 11.84 -17.77 -18.03
N ASP A 45 12.46 -18.52 -17.09
CA ASP A 45 11.75 -19.48 -16.25
C ASP A 45 10.76 -18.78 -15.33
N LEU A 46 11.11 -17.62 -14.79
CA LEU A 46 10.20 -16.82 -13.97
C LEU A 46 8.97 -16.39 -14.79
N PHE A 47 9.15 -15.87 -16.01
CA PHE A 47 8.02 -15.50 -16.87
C PHE A 47 7.16 -16.71 -17.26
N LYS A 48 7.77 -17.85 -17.54
CA LYS A 48 7.05 -19.09 -17.78
C LYS A 48 6.20 -19.48 -16.58
N TYR A 49 6.79 -19.49 -15.39
CA TYR A 49 6.10 -19.78 -14.14
C TYR A 49 4.92 -18.82 -13.90
N LEU A 50 5.11 -17.50 -14.11
CA LEU A 50 4.05 -16.51 -13.93
C LEU A 50 2.90 -16.68 -14.93
N LYS A 51 3.19 -17.14 -16.16
CA LYS A 51 2.16 -17.48 -17.16
C LYS A 51 1.41 -18.75 -16.77
N ASP A 52 2.09 -19.78 -16.30
CA ASP A 52 1.48 -21.03 -15.84
C ASP A 52 0.56 -20.79 -14.64
N LYS A 53 0.91 -19.83 -13.78
CA LYS A 53 0.09 -19.36 -12.66
C LYS A 53 -0.99 -18.34 -13.07
N GLU A 54 -1.13 -18.03 -14.36
CA GLU A 54 -2.10 -17.04 -14.88
C GLU A 54 -1.97 -15.64 -14.27
N ILE A 55 -0.78 -15.24 -13.86
CA ILE A 55 -0.47 -13.91 -13.31
C ILE A 55 -0.20 -12.93 -14.44
N ILE A 56 0.53 -13.39 -15.46
CA ILE A 56 0.79 -12.66 -16.70
C ILE A 56 -0.03 -13.31 -17.83
N LEU A 57 -0.50 -12.49 -18.78
CA LEU A 57 -1.25 -13.00 -19.91
C LEU A 57 -0.41 -13.99 -20.72
N LYS A 58 -0.98 -15.14 -21.09
CA LYS A 58 -0.32 -16.19 -21.90
C LYS A 58 0.15 -15.68 -23.26
N SER A 59 -0.53 -14.65 -23.80
CA SER A 59 -0.17 -14.01 -25.07
C SER A 59 1.09 -13.13 -25.00
N PHE A 60 1.57 -12.79 -23.81
CA PHE A 60 2.78 -11.99 -23.66
C PHE A 60 4.02 -12.78 -24.15
N LYS A 61 4.80 -12.18 -25.04
CA LYS A 61 6.04 -12.79 -25.53
C LYS A 61 7.12 -12.70 -24.43
N THR A 62 7.53 -13.85 -23.90
CA THR A 62 8.60 -13.91 -22.91
C THR A 62 9.91 -13.40 -23.50
N PRO A 63 10.60 -12.43 -22.85
CA PRO A 63 11.94 -12.03 -23.25
C PRO A 63 12.90 -13.21 -23.12
N LYS A 64 13.82 -13.35 -24.04
CA LYS A 64 14.90 -14.34 -23.91
C LYS A 64 15.99 -13.82 -22.98
N THR A 65 16.78 -14.73 -22.43
CA THR A 65 17.94 -14.37 -21.62
C THR A 65 18.86 -13.43 -22.42
N GLY A 66 19.16 -12.26 -21.85
CA GLY A 66 19.95 -11.22 -22.48
C GLY A 66 19.19 -10.24 -23.39
N GLU A 67 17.89 -10.46 -23.63
CA GLU A 67 17.06 -9.46 -24.33
C GLU A 67 16.59 -8.40 -23.33
N SER A 68 16.69 -7.13 -23.73
CA SER A 68 16.06 -6.03 -23.01
C SER A 68 14.53 -6.09 -23.18
N PHE A 69 13.80 -5.79 -22.14
CA PHE A 69 12.35 -5.69 -22.21
C PHE A 69 11.84 -4.46 -21.44
N ASN A 70 10.68 -3.97 -21.84
CA ASN A 70 10.06 -2.87 -21.15
C ASN A 70 9.10 -3.40 -20.05
N PRO A 71 9.44 -3.24 -18.77
CA PRO A 71 8.63 -3.78 -17.67
C PRO A 71 7.23 -3.13 -17.57
N TYR A 72 7.06 -1.90 -18.05
CA TYR A 72 5.76 -1.23 -18.08
C TYR A 72 4.75 -1.91 -19.03
N THR A 73 5.25 -2.70 -19.99
CA THR A 73 4.40 -3.39 -20.97
C THR A 73 4.01 -4.81 -20.56
N ILE A 74 4.45 -5.28 -19.40
CA ILE A 74 4.11 -6.63 -18.91
C ILE A 74 2.62 -6.67 -18.52
N PRO A 75 1.78 -7.43 -19.25
CA PRO A 75 0.34 -7.40 -19.02
C PRO A 75 -0.04 -8.34 -17.88
N LEU A 76 -0.34 -7.78 -16.72
CA LEU A 76 -0.89 -8.54 -15.60
C LEU A 76 -2.33 -8.97 -15.87
N ASN A 77 -2.66 -10.18 -15.45
CA ASN A 77 -4.00 -10.74 -15.60
C ASN A 77 -4.98 -9.98 -14.68
N LYS A 78 -6.08 -9.50 -15.25
CA LYS A 78 -7.12 -8.76 -14.51
C LYS A 78 -7.71 -9.54 -13.33
N ASN A 79 -7.86 -10.87 -13.46
CA ASN A 79 -8.37 -11.71 -12.38
C ASN A 79 -7.36 -11.85 -11.24
N PHE A 80 -6.06 -11.93 -11.58
CA PHE A 80 -4.99 -11.87 -10.59
C PHE A 80 -5.01 -10.53 -9.85
N LEU A 81 -5.04 -9.41 -10.57
CA LEU A 81 -5.11 -8.07 -9.98
C LEU A 81 -6.31 -7.90 -9.05
N LYS A 82 -7.50 -8.34 -9.48
CA LYS A 82 -8.70 -8.34 -8.63
C LYS A 82 -8.50 -9.14 -7.34
N THR A 83 -7.86 -10.31 -7.42
CA THR A 83 -7.61 -11.15 -6.24
C THR A 83 -6.53 -10.54 -5.35
N TYR A 84 -5.47 -10.01 -5.94
CA TYR A 84 -4.38 -9.33 -5.23
C TYR A 84 -4.89 -8.11 -4.46
N TYR A 85 -5.64 -7.23 -5.14
CA TYR A 85 -6.18 -6.03 -4.52
C TYR A 85 -7.39 -6.29 -3.60
N LYS A 86 -8.07 -7.43 -3.70
CA LYS A 86 -9.21 -7.72 -2.82
C LYS A 86 -8.84 -7.70 -1.33
N ALA A 87 -7.69 -8.25 -0.97
CA ALA A 87 -7.18 -8.17 0.40
C ALA A 87 -6.79 -6.72 0.75
N SER A 88 -6.12 -6.03 -0.19
CA SER A 88 -5.73 -4.62 -0.05
C SER A 88 -6.95 -3.71 0.12
N PHE A 89 -8.01 -3.93 -0.66
CA PHE A 89 -9.26 -3.18 -0.52
C PHE A 89 -9.88 -3.36 0.86
N LYS A 90 -9.89 -4.59 1.38
CA LYS A 90 -10.46 -4.87 2.70
C LYS A 90 -9.75 -4.06 3.80
N LEU A 91 -8.41 -4.08 3.84
CA LEU A 91 -7.64 -3.31 4.82
C LEU A 91 -7.85 -1.81 4.67
N GLY A 92 -7.89 -1.30 3.44
CA GLY A 92 -8.17 0.12 3.17
C GLY A 92 -9.59 0.53 3.53
N GLN A 93 -10.57 -0.34 3.30
CA GLN A 93 -11.96 -0.11 3.68
C GLN A 93 -12.12 -0.10 5.21
N GLU A 94 -11.51 -1.02 5.92
CA GLU A 94 -11.51 -1.06 7.39
C GLU A 94 -10.87 0.22 7.97
N LEU A 95 -9.74 0.66 7.39
CA LEU A 95 -9.15 1.95 7.75
C LEU A 95 -10.12 3.12 7.54
N PHE A 96 -10.77 3.18 6.37
CA PHE A 96 -11.73 4.24 6.05
C PHE A 96 -12.93 4.24 7.01
N GLU A 97 -13.46 3.07 7.35
CA GLU A 97 -14.60 2.93 8.27
C GLU A 97 -14.23 3.36 9.69
N GLU A 98 -13.01 3.03 10.13
CA GLU A 98 -12.54 3.41 11.47
C GLU A 98 -12.13 4.88 11.55
N TYR A 99 -11.65 5.49 10.45
CA TYR A 99 -11.22 6.88 10.44
C TYR A 99 -12.40 7.83 10.72
N PRO A 100 -12.25 8.89 11.55
CA PRO A 100 -13.34 9.81 11.87
C PRO A 100 -13.86 10.52 10.62
N LYS A 101 -15.19 10.74 10.55
CA LYS A 101 -15.83 11.42 9.40
C LYS A 101 -15.52 12.90 9.40
N PHE A 102 -15.60 13.53 10.55
CA PHE A 102 -15.46 14.97 10.72
C PHE A 102 -14.65 15.28 11.97
N ALA A 103 -14.06 16.46 11.99
CA ALA A 103 -13.50 17.10 13.17
C ALA A 103 -13.91 18.56 13.21
N ILE A 104 -13.96 19.15 14.40
CA ILE A 104 -14.01 20.61 14.58
C ILE A 104 -12.58 21.08 14.78
N ILE A 105 -12.05 21.83 13.82
CA ILE A 105 -10.71 22.41 13.87
C ILE A 105 -10.87 23.93 13.85
N GLN A 106 -10.41 24.60 14.91
CA GLN A 106 -10.55 26.05 15.06
C GLN A 106 -11.99 26.54 14.87
N GLY A 107 -12.96 25.81 15.40
CA GLY A 107 -14.38 26.13 15.31
C GLY A 107 -15.07 25.78 13.98
N ASN A 108 -14.35 25.26 12.99
CA ASN A 108 -14.89 24.87 11.68
C ASN A 108 -15.02 23.35 11.58
N MET A 109 -16.15 22.88 11.06
CA MET A 109 -16.35 21.46 10.75
C MET A 109 -15.58 21.09 9.48
N VAL A 110 -14.63 20.16 9.59
CA VAL A 110 -13.80 19.68 8.50
C VAL A 110 -14.04 18.20 8.26
N SER A 111 -14.23 17.82 6.99
CA SER A 111 -14.32 16.39 6.61
C SER A 111 -12.91 15.78 6.63
N LEU A 112 -12.75 14.72 7.42
CA LEU A 112 -11.48 14.02 7.54
C LEU A 112 -11.33 12.84 6.57
N ARG A 113 -12.42 12.29 6.03
CA ARG A 113 -12.38 11.17 5.07
C ARG A 113 -12.12 11.57 3.62
N GLY A 114 -11.81 12.83 3.37
CA GLY A 114 -11.53 13.33 2.01
C GLY A 114 -10.21 12.78 1.46
N VAL A 115 -10.25 12.26 0.22
CA VAL A 115 -9.07 11.72 -0.48
C VAL A 115 -8.74 12.46 -1.79
N ALA A 116 -9.66 13.20 -2.35
CA ALA A 116 -9.59 13.80 -3.69
C ALA A 116 -8.42 14.76 -3.93
N LYS A 117 -7.76 15.27 -2.89
CA LYS A 117 -6.58 16.15 -3.04
C LYS A 117 -5.27 15.38 -3.31
N LYS A 118 -5.24 14.08 -3.04
CA LYS A 118 -4.03 13.26 -3.10
C LYS A 118 -4.22 11.99 -3.94
N PHE A 119 -5.48 11.55 -4.16
CA PHE A 119 -5.82 10.33 -4.88
C PHE A 119 -6.98 10.59 -5.83
N ASP A 120 -6.95 9.97 -6.99
CA ASP A 120 -8.01 10.09 -8.01
C ASP A 120 -9.31 9.40 -7.57
N SER A 121 -9.19 8.37 -6.74
CA SER A 121 -10.33 7.63 -6.21
C SER A 121 -10.08 7.12 -4.78
N LEU A 122 -11.15 6.73 -4.11
CA LEU A 122 -11.06 6.05 -2.81
C LEU A 122 -10.34 4.69 -2.92
N GLU A 123 -10.52 4.02 -4.06
CA GLU A 123 -9.83 2.76 -4.35
C GLU A 123 -8.31 2.94 -4.44
N ASP A 124 -7.85 4.04 -5.02
CA ASP A 124 -6.41 4.33 -5.09
C ASP A 124 -5.83 4.66 -3.71
N ALA A 125 -6.60 5.32 -2.85
CA ALA A 125 -6.21 5.52 -1.46
C ALA A 125 -6.08 4.17 -0.71
N TYR A 126 -7.01 3.22 -0.94
CA TYR A 126 -6.93 1.89 -0.33
C TYR A 126 -5.72 1.10 -0.80
N LYS A 127 -5.42 1.15 -2.11
CA LYS A 127 -4.23 0.52 -2.68
C LYS A 127 -2.94 1.12 -2.11
N ALA A 128 -2.87 2.44 -2.05
CA ALA A 128 -1.71 3.16 -1.51
C ALA A 128 -1.46 2.79 -0.05
N TYR A 129 -2.50 2.81 0.78
CA TYR A 129 -2.40 2.38 2.18
C TYR A 129 -1.88 0.96 2.31
N SER A 130 -2.52 0.02 1.62
CA SER A 130 -2.16 -1.40 1.71
C SER A 130 -0.74 -1.68 1.25
N ARG A 131 -0.24 -0.94 0.25
CA ARG A 131 1.16 -1.01 -0.19
C ARG A 131 2.12 -0.54 0.89
N LYS A 132 1.86 0.64 1.48
CA LYS A 132 2.71 1.22 2.53
C LYS A 132 2.87 0.28 3.72
N ILE A 133 1.82 -0.40 4.13
CA ILE A 133 1.88 -1.40 5.21
C ILE A 133 2.30 -2.81 4.73
N GLY A 134 2.68 -2.96 3.44
CA GLY A 134 3.09 -4.25 2.87
C GLY A 134 1.98 -5.32 2.85
N ASN A 135 0.70 -4.92 2.85
CA ASN A 135 -0.46 -5.81 3.03
C ASN A 135 -0.37 -6.66 4.32
N ASN A 136 0.31 -6.16 5.34
CA ASN A 136 0.51 -6.87 6.60
C ASN A 136 -0.68 -6.63 7.56
N PRO A 137 -1.44 -7.67 7.94
CA PRO A 137 -2.57 -7.55 8.85
C PRO A 137 -2.17 -7.11 10.28
N GLU A 138 -0.99 -7.50 10.76
CA GLU A 138 -0.52 -7.11 12.10
C GLU A 138 -0.24 -5.60 12.15
N THR A 139 0.47 -5.08 11.15
CA THR A 139 0.69 -3.64 11.00
C THR A 139 -0.63 -2.89 10.85
N HIS A 140 -1.58 -3.44 10.07
CA HIS A 140 -2.91 -2.86 9.94
C HIS A 140 -3.63 -2.77 11.28
N ASN A 141 -3.69 -3.87 12.03
CA ASN A 141 -4.36 -3.91 13.33
C ASN A 141 -3.75 -2.91 14.30
N HIS A 142 -2.42 -2.80 14.33
CA HIS A 142 -1.73 -1.81 15.13
C HIS A 142 -2.14 -0.37 14.75
N ILE A 143 -2.21 -0.04 13.46
CA ILE A 143 -2.66 1.27 12.99
C ILE A 143 -4.11 1.56 13.38
N ILE A 144 -5.01 0.56 13.29
CA ILE A 144 -6.39 0.69 13.75
C ILE A 144 -6.47 1.01 15.24
N GLU A 145 -5.64 0.36 16.07
CA GLU A 145 -5.55 0.67 17.50
C GLU A 145 -5.03 2.08 17.77
N LEU A 146 -4.03 2.54 16.99
CA LEU A 146 -3.55 3.92 17.07
C LEU A 146 -4.63 4.95 16.71
N ILE A 147 -5.42 4.67 15.67
CA ILE A 147 -6.56 5.54 15.30
C ILE A 147 -7.60 5.60 16.42
N LYS A 148 -7.96 4.46 17.03
CA LYS A 148 -8.90 4.42 18.15
C LYS A 148 -8.38 5.24 19.32
N TRP A 149 -7.14 5.02 19.71
CA TRP A 149 -6.48 5.81 20.74
C TRP A 149 -6.45 7.32 20.41
N ALA A 150 -6.11 7.66 19.18
CA ALA A 150 -6.06 9.06 18.74
C ALA A 150 -7.45 9.72 18.69
N LYS A 151 -8.51 8.97 18.40
CA LYS A 151 -9.91 9.44 18.51
C LYS A 151 -10.28 9.76 19.95
N GLU A 152 -9.95 8.89 20.90
CA GLU A 152 -10.22 9.07 22.33
C GLU A 152 -9.53 10.33 22.88
N HIS A 153 -8.34 10.65 22.34
CA HIS A 153 -7.55 11.81 22.75
C HIS A 153 -7.78 13.07 21.89
N ASN A 154 -8.66 13.02 20.89
CA ASN A 154 -8.98 14.11 19.96
C ASN A 154 -7.76 14.70 19.22
N ILE A 155 -6.77 13.87 18.87
CA ILE A 155 -5.53 14.31 18.23
C ILE A 155 -5.49 14.11 16.71
N LEU A 156 -6.50 13.45 16.12
CA LEU A 156 -6.60 13.31 14.67
C LEU A 156 -7.08 14.62 14.04
N ASN A 157 -6.15 15.33 13.39
CA ASN A 157 -6.39 16.65 12.81
C ASN A 157 -6.07 16.74 11.31
N CYS A 158 -5.86 15.62 10.65
CA CYS A 158 -5.53 15.57 9.22
C CYS A 158 -6.56 14.74 8.44
N THR A 159 -6.60 14.93 7.11
CA THR A 159 -7.43 14.11 6.25
C THR A 159 -6.87 12.69 6.12
N LEU A 160 -7.73 11.72 5.79
CA LEU A 160 -7.32 10.34 5.52
C LEU A 160 -6.24 10.27 4.42
N ALA A 161 -6.37 11.13 3.40
CA ALA A 161 -5.36 11.23 2.35
C ALA A 161 -3.97 11.61 2.89
N THR A 162 -3.91 12.63 3.74
CA THR A 162 -2.68 13.07 4.40
C THR A 162 -2.16 11.99 5.34
N PHE A 163 -3.05 11.35 6.10
CA PHE A 163 -2.71 10.25 7.00
C PHE A 163 -2.00 9.10 6.27
N ILE A 164 -2.50 8.74 5.07
CA ILE A 164 -1.90 7.68 4.25
C ILE A 164 -0.59 8.14 3.61
N VAL A 165 -0.57 9.31 2.95
CA VAL A 165 0.59 9.77 2.19
C VAL A 165 1.79 10.02 3.10
N ASP A 166 1.56 10.68 4.23
CA ASP A 166 2.61 11.09 5.16
C ASP A 166 2.85 10.05 6.28
N GLU A 167 2.20 8.88 6.20
CA GLU A 167 2.34 7.77 7.17
C GLU A 167 2.16 8.23 8.62
N LYS A 168 1.13 9.06 8.86
CA LYS A 168 0.89 9.71 10.16
C LYS A 168 0.69 8.75 11.33
N TRP A 169 0.53 7.46 11.09
CA TRP A 169 0.55 6.45 12.14
C TRP A 169 1.89 6.36 12.86
N ASN A 170 3.01 6.69 12.19
CA ASN A 170 4.32 6.74 12.85
C ASN A 170 4.38 7.85 13.89
N ASP A 171 3.78 9.02 13.60
CA ASP A 171 3.68 10.13 14.55
C ASP A 171 2.79 9.72 15.75
N LEU A 172 1.64 9.06 15.49
CA LEU A 172 0.75 8.56 16.54
C LEU A 172 1.41 7.51 17.42
N ASP A 173 2.19 6.62 16.82
CA ASP A 173 2.92 5.58 17.55
C ASP A 173 3.99 6.20 18.47
N ALA A 174 4.73 7.18 17.97
CA ALA A 174 5.69 7.94 18.75
C ALA A 174 5.01 8.69 19.92
N MET A 175 3.84 9.30 19.66
CA MET A 175 3.06 10.00 20.71
C MET A 175 2.53 9.05 21.79
N LYS A 176 2.06 7.87 21.39
CA LYS A 176 1.50 6.87 22.30
C LYS A 176 2.56 6.19 23.15
N ASN A 177 3.75 5.95 22.57
CA ASN A 177 4.86 5.23 23.22
C ASN A 177 5.93 6.17 23.79
N GLY A 178 5.93 7.46 23.42
CA GLY A 178 6.80 8.48 23.97
C GLY A 178 6.32 8.95 25.34
N ASP A 179 7.25 9.22 26.24
CA ASP A 179 6.95 9.80 27.53
C ASP A 179 6.12 11.09 27.39
N ASN A 180 5.18 11.28 28.30
CA ASN A 180 4.13 12.31 28.35
C ASN A 180 4.59 13.79 28.25
N ASP A 181 5.85 14.08 28.01
CA ASP A 181 6.40 15.44 28.04
C ASP A 181 6.23 16.25 26.75
N SER A 182 5.71 15.64 25.66
CA SER A 182 5.49 16.32 24.38
C SER A 182 4.03 16.35 23.92
N ILE A 183 3.06 16.26 24.82
CA ILE A 183 1.66 16.49 24.46
C ILE A 183 1.50 17.96 24.11
N ILE A 184 1.67 18.28 22.83
CA ILE A 184 1.23 19.56 22.26
C ILE A 184 -0.27 19.65 22.57
N ASN A 185 -0.65 20.70 23.27
CA ASN A 185 -2.03 20.95 23.69
C ASN A 185 -2.97 21.05 22.48
N TYR A 186 -3.67 19.95 22.17
CA TYR A 186 -4.61 19.84 21.05
C TYR A 186 -6.03 20.24 21.45
N ASP A 187 -6.21 21.12 22.46
CA ASP A 187 -7.51 21.59 22.96
C ASP A 187 -8.44 22.20 21.88
N ALA A 188 -7.97 22.31 20.65
CA ALA A 188 -8.70 22.88 19.53
C ALA A 188 -9.36 21.83 18.59
N VAL A 189 -9.20 20.54 18.82
CA VAL A 189 -9.76 19.48 17.93
C VAL A 189 -10.85 18.70 18.66
N LYS A 190 -12.05 18.69 18.07
CA LYS A 190 -13.17 17.84 18.53
C LYS A 190 -13.59 16.93 17.37
N LEU A 191 -13.53 15.62 17.57
CA LEU A 191 -13.99 14.61 16.60
C LEU A 191 -15.51 14.39 16.79
N ILE A 192 -16.19 14.16 15.69
CA ILE A 192 -17.65 13.94 15.61
C ILE A 192 -17.91 12.63 14.86
#